data_d404868b6e5610af5cbf0b84ecde18e8
#
_entry.id   d404868b6e5610af5cbf0b84ecde18e8
#
_cell.length_a   1.000
_cell.length_b   1.000
_cell.length_c   1.000
_cell.angle_alpha   90.00
_cell.angle_beta   90.00
_cell.angle_gamma   90.00
#
_symmetry.space_group_name_H-M   'P 1'
#
loop_
_entity.id
_entity.type
_entity.pdbx_description
1 polymer ?
#
loop_
_entity_poly.entity_id
_entity_poly.type
_entity_poly.pdbx_seq_one_letter_code
_entity_poly.pdbx_strand_id
1 'polypeptide(L)'
;ISQVFTEQIPVREAEDVDEFTMTYAQLKAACTGNPLYKEQFELRNDLQKLEAERAQYLDDHARMENQLNVHLPVAIKTADSFVQALRADVNTLNAHSQDESLVLQGETYRTPEEIGKAFAECARAIYDGKLAETPRGEYRGLKVSVVRGDKRGMEVALTGMSSTRFPIGLTTPEENASRLANAPKRIDEKLASAAAELDRLHQEVKDCKEGLEKPFAKEEEY
;
A
#
# COMPACT_ATOMS: atom_id res chain seq x y z
N ILE A 1 -12.01 28.76 8.42
CA ILE A 1 -12.78 28.70 7.17
C ILE A 1 -11.83 28.21 6.10
N SER A 2 -11.76 26.89 5.93
CA SER A 2 -11.03 26.25 4.82
C SER A 2 -12.02 25.34 4.12
N GLN A 3 -12.60 25.82 3.03
CA GLN A 3 -13.30 24.96 2.10
C GLN A 3 -12.26 24.21 1.28
N VAL A 4 -12.20 22.92 1.51
CA VAL A 4 -11.48 21.97 0.67
C VAL A 4 -12.23 21.93 -0.66
N PHE A 5 -11.59 22.40 -1.73
CA PHE A 5 -12.02 22.14 -3.09
C PHE A 5 -11.80 20.66 -3.37
N THR A 6 -12.82 19.86 -3.21
CA THR A 6 -12.92 18.61 -3.93
C THR A 6 -13.32 18.96 -5.35
N GLU A 7 -12.39 18.84 -6.29
CA GLU A 7 -12.70 18.79 -7.72
C GLU A 7 -13.49 17.50 -8.01
N GLN A 8 -14.75 17.49 -7.65
CA GLN A 8 -15.70 16.66 -8.34
C GLN A 8 -16.03 17.42 -9.63
N ILE A 9 -15.45 16.97 -10.74
CA ILE A 9 -15.97 17.31 -12.06
C ILE A 9 -17.45 16.92 -12.01
N PRO A 10 -18.38 17.86 -12.18
CA PRO A 10 -19.80 17.50 -12.23
C PRO A 10 -19.93 16.55 -13.41
N VAL A 11 -20.15 15.27 -13.12
CA VAL A 11 -20.72 14.37 -14.11
C VAL A 11 -22.04 15.01 -14.47
N ARG A 12 -22.10 15.67 -15.62
CA ARG A 12 -23.37 16.09 -16.20
C ARG A 12 -24.19 14.83 -16.31
N GLU A 13 -25.18 14.69 -15.48
CA GLU A 13 -26.10 13.58 -15.53
C GLU A 13 -26.64 13.51 -16.94
N ALA A 14 -26.40 12.40 -17.59
CA ALA A 14 -26.89 12.14 -18.96
C ALA A 14 -28.43 12.25 -19.05
N GLU A 15 -29.09 12.16 -17.90
CA GLU A 15 -30.55 12.28 -17.76
C GLU A 15 -31.11 13.64 -18.25
N ASP A 16 -30.45 14.77 -17.97
CA ASP A 16 -30.96 16.10 -18.37
C ASP A 16 -30.89 16.32 -19.90
N VAL A 17 -29.97 15.68 -20.59
CA VAL A 17 -29.84 15.76 -22.06
C VAL A 17 -30.88 14.87 -22.74
N ASP A 18 -31.16 13.71 -22.14
CA ASP A 18 -32.15 12.74 -22.69
C ASP A 18 -33.57 13.28 -22.61
N GLU A 19 -33.95 13.94 -21.51
CA GLU A 19 -35.33 14.44 -21.32
C GLU A 19 -35.65 15.61 -22.27
N PHE A 20 -34.69 16.54 -22.49
CA PHE A 20 -34.89 17.65 -23.41
C PHE A 20 -34.87 17.21 -24.89
N THR A 21 -34.07 16.23 -25.23
CA THR A 21 -33.98 15.69 -26.59
C THR A 21 -35.18 14.81 -26.94
N MET A 22 -35.70 14.04 -25.99
CA MET A 22 -36.97 13.29 -26.17
C MET A 22 -38.14 14.24 -26.47
N THR A 23 -38.24 15.36 -25.76
CA THR A 23 -39.30 16.37 -25.98
C THR A 23 -39.24 16.94 -27.40
N TYR A 24 -38.06 17.21 -27.93
CA TYR A 24 -37.90 17.70 -29.30
C TYR A 24 -38.28 16.68 -30.36
N ALA A 25 -37.92 15.40 -30.20
CA ALA A 25 -38.28 14.34 -31.12
C ALA A 25 -39.78 14.02 -31.08
N GLN A 26 -40.39 14.06 -29.91
CA GLN A 26 -41.83 13.93 -29.73
C GLN A 26 -42.59 15.09 -30.39
N LEU A 27 -42.09 16.36 -30.22
CA LEU A 27 -42.65 17.54 -30.83
C LEU A 27 -42.55 17.44 -32.37
N LYS A 28 -41.42 16.99 -32.90
CA LYS A 28 -41.17 16.79 -34.33
C LYS A 28 -42.08 15.69 -34.91
N ALA A 29 -42.23 14.59 -34.19
CA ALA A 29 -43.17 13.50 -34.59
C ALA A 29 -44.63 13.98 -34.62
N ALA A 30 -45.06 14.78 -33.62
CA ALA A 30 -46.37 15.37 -33.56
C ALA A 30 -46.63 16.37 -34.71
N CYS A 31 -45.63 17.21 -35.06
CA CYS A 31 -45.70 18.18 -36.13
C CYS A 31 -45.72 17.54 -37.53
N THR A 32 -45.07 16.41 -37.73
CA THR A 32 -44.95 15.73 -39.03
C THR A 32 -45.99 14.62 -39.20
N GLY A 33 -46.67 14.18 -38.14
CA GLY A 33 -47.63 13.07 -38.15
C GLY A 33 -46.97 11.71 -38.41
N ASN A 34 -45.61 11.62 -38.39
CA ASN A 34 -44.91 10.38 -38.72
C ASN A 34 -44.23 9.79 -37.43
N PRO A 35 -44.76 8.66 -36.89
CA PRO A 35 -44.25 8.03 -35.68
C PRO A 35 -42.82 7.48 -35.84
N LEU A 36 -42.35 7.25 -37.08
CA LEU A 36 -40.98 6.74 -37.34
C LEU A 36 -39.89 7.68 -36.86
N TYR A 37 -40.15 8.97 -36.74
CA TYR A 37 -39.15 9.91 -36.17
C TYR A 37 -38.88 9.67 -34.67
N LYS A 38 -39.90 9.25 -33.93
CA LYS A 38 -39.76 8.89 -32.52
C LYS A 38 -38.95 7.61 -32.37
N GLU A 39 -39.32 6.58 -33.15
CA GLU A 39 -38.59 5.30 -33.14
C GLU A 39 -37.13 5.45 -33.56
N GLN A 40 -36.84 6.23 -34.61
CA GLN A 40 -35.49 6.51 -35.03
C GLN A 40 -34.66 7.18 -33.93
N PHE A 41 -35.27 8.11 -33.17
CA PHE A 41 -34.60 8.80 -32.10
C PHE A 41 -34.29 7.87 -30.90
N GLU A 42 -35.28 7.03 -30.51
CA GLU A 42 -35.11 6.04 -29.45
C GLU A 42 -33.98 5.03 -29.81
N LEU A 43 -34.00 4.48 -31.01
CA LEU A 43 -32.95 3.58 -31.49
C LEU A 43 -31.58 4.23 -31.53
N ARG A 44 -31.49 5.53 -31.89
CA ARG A 44 -30.21 6.25 -31.87
C ARG A 44 -29.69 6.45 -30.47
N ASN A 45 -30.52 6.75 -29.48
CA ASN A 45 -30.15 6.88 -28.10
C ASN A 45 -29.69 5.54 -27.52
N ASP A 46 -30.40 4.46 -27.82
CA ASP A 46 -30.06 3.12 -27.39
C ASP A 46 -28.71 2.69 -27.97
N LEU A 47 -28.46 2.99 -29.24
CA LEU A 47 -27.17 2.73 -29.88
C LEU A 47 -26.05 3.52 -29.18
N GLN A 48 -26.26 4.81 -28.90
CA GLN A 48 -25.25 5.62 -28.20
C GLN A 48 -24.94 5.08 -26.79
N LYS A 49 -25.96 4.59 -26.06
CA LYS A 49 -25.76 3.94 -24.75
C LYS A 49 -24.94 2.67 -24.88
N LEU A 50 -25.28 1.81 -25.84
CA LEU A 50 -24.54 0.57 -26.11
C LEU A 50 -23.08 0.84 -26.51
N GLU A 51 -22.85 1.86 -27.37
CA GLU A 51 -21.50 2.28 -27.75
C GLU A 51 -20.68 2.78 -26.55
N ALA A 52 -21.28 3.56 -25.65
CA ALA A 52 -20.63 4.04 -24.43
C ALA A 52 -20.31 2.90 -23.47
N GLU A 53 -21.25 1.96 -23.25
CA GLU A 53 -21.04 0.78 -22.41
C GLU A 53 -19.92 -0.12 -22.97
N ARG A 54 -19.89 -0.30 -24.29
CA ARG A 54 -18.83 -1.07 -24.95
C ARG A 54 -17.47 -0.40 -24.84
N ALA A 55 -17.43 0.91 -25.02
CA ALA A 55 -16.18 1.68 -24.85
C ALA A 55 -15.65 1.55 -23.43
N GLN A 56 -16.52 1.64 -22.43
CA GLN A 56 -16.13 1.46 -21.03
C GLN A 56 -15.62 0.03 -20.77
N TYR A 57 -16.32 -1.00 -21.28
CA TYR A 57 -15.89 -2.38 -21.16
C TYR A 57 -14.47 -2.59 -21.75
N LEU A 58 -14.20 -2.06 -22.95
CA LEU A 58 -12.87 -2.15 -23.58
C LEU A 58 -11.79 -1.43 -22.77
N ASP A 59 -12.11 -0.28 -22.21
CA ASP A 59 -11.18 0.48 -21.36
C ASP A 59 -10.89 -0.26 -20.04
N ASP A 60 -11.92 -0.87 -19.43
CA ASP A 60 -11.76 -1.69 -18.22
C ASP A 60 -10.93 -2.94 -18.51
N HIS A 61 -11.14 -3.60 -19.66
CA HIS A 61 -10.32 -4.73 -20.11
C HIS A 61 -8.85 -4.32 -20.31
N ALA A 62 -8.60 -3.21 -21.01
CA ALA A 62 -7.24 -2.70 -21.22
C ALA A 62 -6.55 -2.36 -19.91
N ARG A 63 -7.28 -1.80 -18.92
CA ARG A 63 -6.75 -1.56 -17.58
C ARG A 63 -6.42 -2.86 -16.84
N MET A 64 -7.30 -3.86 -16.87
CA MET A 64 -7.05 -5.17 -16.26
C MET A 64 -5.86 -5.89 -16.92
N GLU A 65 -5.72 -5.84 -18.23
CA GLU A 65 -4.56 -6.39 -18.95
C GLU A 65 -3.27 -5.71 -18.52
N ASN A 66 -3.24 -4.39 -18.45
CA ASN A 66 -2.07 -3.64 -17.99
C ASN A 66 -1.74 -3.96 -16.52
N GLN A 67 -2.75 -4.05 -15.66
CA GLN A 67 -2.60 -4.46 -14.26
C GLN A 67 -1.96 -5.84 -14.16
N LEU A 68 -2.51 -6.82 -14.90
CA LEU A 68 -2.07 -8.21 -14.91
C LEU A 68 -0.66 -8.39 -15.46
N ASN A 69 -0.33 -7.70 -16.56
CA ASN A 69 0.91 -7.95 -17.31
C ASN A 69 2.08 -7.07 -16.86
N VAL A 70 1.81 -5.90 -16.28
CA VAL A 70 2.85 -4.93 -15.92
C VAL A 70 2.94 -4.71 -14.42
N HIS A 71 1.85 -4.36 -13.76
CA HIS A 71 1.90 -3.91 -12.37
C HIS A 71 1.99 -5.08 -11.36
N LEU A 72 1.09 -6.05 -11.47
CA LEU A 72 1.03 -7.17 -10.54
C LEU A 72 2.29 -8.03 -10.50
N PRO A 73 2.95 -8.39 -11.63
CA PRO A 73 4.18 -9.16 -11.56
C PRO A 73 5.31 -8.47 -10.80
N VAL A 74 5.44 -7.15 -10.95
CA VAL A 74 6.45 -6.35 -10.25
C VAL A 74 6.10 -6.26 -8.75
N ALA A 75 4.84 -5.98 -8.43
CA ALA A 75 4.37 -5.90 -7.06
C ALA A 75 4.55 -7.23 -6.31
N ILE A 76 4.15 -8.35 -6.92
CA ILE A 76 4.31 -9.70 -6.36
C ILE A 76 5.78 -10.03 -6.12
N LYS A 77 6.65 -9.78 -7.09
CA LYS A 77 8.09 -10.03 -6.94
C LYS A 77 8.68 -9.22 -5.79
N THR A 78 8.28 -7.97 -5.64
CA THR A 78 8.75 -7.10 -4.57
C THR A 78 8.23 -7.58 -3.21
N ALA A 79 6.94 -7.90 -3.11
CA ALA A 79 6.32 -8.43 -1.89
C ALA A 79 6.92 -9.77 -1.48
N ASP A 80 7.12 -10.70 -2.43
CA ASP A 80 7.75 -12.01 -2.17
C ASP A 80 9.18 -11.86 -1.65
N SER A 81 10.00 -11.02 -2.31
CA SER A 81 11.37 -10.74 -1.86
C SER A 81 11.38 -10.15 -0.44
N PHE A 82 10.42 -9.31 -0.10
CA PHE A 82 10.29 -8.72 1.23
C PHE A 82 9.86 -9.77 2.29
N VAL A 83 8.91 -10.65 1.96
CA VAL A 83 8.51 -11.77 2.81
C VAL A 83 9.69 -12.71 3.07
N GLN A 84 10.47 -13.03 2.05
CA GLN A 84 11.66 -13.87 2.19
C GLN A 84 12.72 -13.22 3.08
N ALA A 85 12.96 -11.92 2.94
CA ALA A 85 13.88 -11.17 3.78
C ALA A 85 13.44 -11.19 5.26
N LEU A 86 12.16 -10.94 5.52
CA LEU A 86 11.61 -10.99 6.88
C LEU A 86 11.67 -12.39 7.48
N ARG A 87 11.40 -13.44 6.69
CA ARG A 87 11.56 -14.85 7.16
C ARG A 87 12.99 -15.16 7.55
N ALA A 88 13.96 -14.70 6.78
CA ALA A 88 15.37 -14.86 7.13
C ALA A 88 15.73 -14.15 8.45
N ASP A 89 15.20 -12.95 8.67
CA ASP A 89 15.42 -12.20 9.90
C ASP A 89 14.78 -12.90 11.11
N VAL A 90 13.53 -13.39 10.97
CA VAL A 90 12.85 -14.20 12.00
C VAL A 90 13.65 -15.47 12.34
N ASN A 91 14.15 -16.17 11.32
CA ASN A 91 14.97 -17.36 11.55
C ASN A 91 16.28 -17.03 12.29
N THR A 92 16.91 -15.91 11.96
CA THR A 92 18.12 -15.43 12.66
C THR A 92 17.80 -15.13 14.13
N LEU A 93 16.72 -14.39 14.41
CA LEU A 93 16.28 -14.09 15.78
C LEU A 93 15.96 -15.34 16.59
N ASN A 94 15.33 -16.34 15.97
CA ASN A 94 14.98 -17.61 16.62
C ASN A 94 16.22 -18.46 16.92
N ALA A 95 17.19 -18.50 16.00
CA ALA A 95 18.46 -19.20 16.20
C ALA A 95 19.27 -18.60 17.38
N HIS A 96 19.11 -17.32 17.66
CA HIS A 96 19.79 -16.60 18.75
C HIS A 96 18.82 -16.21 19.88
N SER A 97 17.72 -16.94 20.06
CA SER A 97 16.66 -16.61 21.03
C SER A 97 17.13 -16.60 22.48
N GLN A 98 18.18 -17.35 22.81
CA GLN A 98 18.77 -17.43 24.14
C GLN A 98 19.75 -16.29 24.45
N ASP A 99 20.18 -15.52 23.43
CA ASP A 99 21.11 -14.41 23.60
C ASP A 99 20.29 -13.10 23.67
N GLU A 100 20.06 -12.61 24.88
CA GLU A 100 19.38 -11.34 25.11
C GLU A 100 20.34 -10.14 25.23
N SER A 101 21.62 -10.39 25.05
CA SER A 101 22.64 -9.34 25.14
C SER A 101 22.61 -8.41 23.92
N LEU A 102 22.83 -7.13 24.17
CA LEU A 102 23.09 -6.13 23.14
C LEU A 102 24.61 -5.87 23.10
N VAL A 103 25.22 -6.05 21.96
CA VAL A 103 26.55 -5.50 21.69
C VAL A 103 26.35 -4.15 21.01
N LEU A 104 26.96 -3.09 21.53
CA LEU A 104 26.88 -1.76 20.94
C LEU A 104 28.22 -1.04 21.11
N GLN A 105 28.83 -0.57 20.01
CA GLN A 105 30.18 0.07 20.01
C GLN A 105 31.29 -0.80 20.61
N GLY A 106 31.15 -2.11 20.56
CA GLY A 106 32.11 -3.08 21.11
C GLY A 106 31.91 -3.41 22.60
N GLU A 107 30.97 -2.79 23.26
CA GLU A 107 30.56 -3.11 24.63
C GLU A 107 29.35 -4.04 24.66
N THR A 108 29.28 -4.92 25.65
CA THR A 108 28.19 -5.90 25.81
C THR A 108 27.32 -5.52 27.01
N TYR A 109 26.05 -5.34 26.76
CA TYR A 109 25.03 -5.01 27.75
C TYR A 109 24.09 -6.20 27.92
N ARG A 110 23.87 -6.67 29.14
CA ARG A 110 23.14 -7.91 29.42
C ARG A 110 21.82 -7.69 30.14
N THR A 111 21.71 -6.62 30.89
CA THR A 111 20.47 -6.32 31.60
C THR A 111 19.61 -5.29 30.85
N PRO A 112 18.28 -5.34 30.98
CA PRO A 112 17.40 -4.34 30.39
C PRO A 112 17.77 -2.91 30.78
N GLU A 113 18.20 -2.71 32.01
CA GLU A 113 18.61 -1.40 32.50
C GLU A 113 19.86 -0.86 31.78
N GLU A 114 20.89 -1.73 31.63
CA GLU A 114 22.12 -1.38 30.88
C GLU A 114 21.81 -1.07 29.42
N ILE A 115 21.02 -1.93 28.76
CA ILE A 115 20.60 -1.75 27.35
C ILE A 115 19.87 -0.43 27.19
N GLY A 116 18.91 -0.14 28.08
CA GLY A 116 18.15 1.10 28.01
C GLY A 116 18.99 2.35 28.21
N LYS A 117 19.96 2.32 29.14
CA LYS A 117 20.92 3.39 29.37
C LYS A 117 21.84 3.60 28.17
N ALA A 118 22.39 2.51 27.61
CA ALA A 118 23.25 2.56 26.43
C ALA A 118 22.56 3.25 25.24
N PHE A 119 21.30 2.90 24.96
CA PHE A 119 20.53 3.58 23.92
C PHE A 119 20.28 5.06 24.21
N ALA A 120 19.93 5.41 25.47
CA ALA A 120 19.69 6.80 25.86
C ALA A 120 20.98 7.65 25.75
N GLU A 121 22.11 7.09 26.13
CA GLU A 121 23.46 7.75 26.04
C GLU A 121 23.85 7.93 24.55
N CYS A 122 23.74 6.90 23.73
CA CYS A 122 23.99 7.00 22.29
C CYS A 122 23.08 8.03 21.62
N ALA A 123 21.78 7.99 21.92
CA ALA A 123 20.81 8.93 21.39
C ALA A 123 21.16 10.38 21.78
N ARG A 124 21.53 10.62 23.05
CA ARG A 124 21.94 11.92 23.53
C ARG A 124 23.22 12.39 22.86
N ALA A 125 24.22 11.51 22.72
CA ALA A 125 25.50 11.85 22.09
C ALA A 125 25.33 12.21 20.61
N ILE A 126 24.40 11.52 19.88
CA ILE A 126 24.06 11.89 18.51
C ILE A 126 23.29 13.23 18.46
N TYR A 127 22.36 13.43 19.40
CA TYR A 127 21.60 14.69 19.48
C TYR A 127 22.51 15.88 19.72
N ASP A 128 23.49 15.76 20.65
CA ASP A 128 24.48 16.79 20.98
C ASP A 128 25.55 16.96 19.90
N GLY A 129 25.58 16.14 18.86
CA GLY A 129 26.62 16.19 17.82
C GLY A 129 28.01 15.71 18.29
N LYS A 130 28.05 14.93 19.36
CA LYS A 130 29.33 14.44 19.97
C LYS A 130 29.83 13.16 19.29
N LEU A 131 28.98 12.46 18.53
CA LEU A 131 29.36 11.25 17.78
C LEU A 131 29.64 11.60 16.34
N ALA A 132 30.81 11.26 15.85
CA ALA A 132 31.21 11.41 14.46
C ALA A 132 30.61 10.31 13.57
N GLU A 133 30.35 9.12 14.13
CA GLU A 133 29.83 7.97 13.43
C GLU A 133 28.56 7.44 14.09
N THR A 134 27.72 6.79 13.29
CA THR A 134 26.51 6.09 13.74
C THR A 134 26.89 4.92 14.64
N PRO A 135 26.43 4.86 15.92
CA PRO A 135 26.64 3.70 16.80
C PRO A 135 26.12 2.42 16.14
N ARG A 136 26.96 1.41 16.11
CA ARG A 136 26.66 0.10 15.51
C ARG A 136 26.89 -1.01 16.51
N GLY A 137 26.13 -2.10 16.32
CA GLY A 137 26.23 -3.25 17.18
C GLY A 137 25.45 -4.44 16.63
N GLU A 138 25.12 -5.36 17.53
CA GLU A 138 24.42 -6.60 17.22
C GLU A 138 23.43 -6.96 18.35
N TYR A 139 22.29 -7.48 17.97
CA TYR A 139 21.29 -8.03 18.87
C TYR A 139 20.66 -9.28 18.24
N ARG A 140 20.78 -10.43 18.87
CA ARG A 140 20.27 -11.71 18.41
C ARG A 140 20.61 -12.00 16.92
N GLY A 141 21.87 -11.76 16.53
CA GLY A 141 22.35 -11.98 15.16
C GLY A 141 21.94 -10.92 14.13
N LEU A 142 21.14 -9.92 14.53
CA LEU A 142 20.82 -8.79 13.66
C LEU A 142 21.71 -7.57 13.98
N LYS A 143 22.09 -6.83 12.94
CA LYS A 143 22.86 -5.60 13.10
C LYS A 143 21.97 -4.53 13.73
N VAL A 144 22.53 -3.83 14.71
CA VAL A 144 21.90 -2.69 15.39
C VAL A 144 22.58 -1.40 14.99
N SER A 145 21.82 -0.36 14.75
CA SER A 145 22.35 0.99 14.61
C SER A 145 21.38 2.02 15.23
N VAL A 146 21.95 3.07 15.83
CA VAL A 146 21.16 4.19 16.37
C VAL A 146 21.25 5.35 15.39
N VAL A 147 20.12 5.76 14.85
CA VAL A 147 20.04 6.75 13.77
C VAL A 147 19.07 7.89 14.11
N ARG A 148 19.18 9.01 13.41
CA ARG A 148 18.14 10.05 13.45
C ARG A 148 16.95 9.62 12.61
N GLY A 149 15.77 9.69 13.18
CA GLY A 149 14.50 9.45 12.48
C GLY A 149 14.00 10.72 11.75
N ASP A 150 12.98 10.54 10.94
CA ASP A 150 12.41 11.59 10.05
C ASP A 150 11.85 12.80 10.80
N LYS A 151 11.38 12.63 12.04
CA LYS A 151 10.75 13.68 12.87
C LYS A 151 11.68 14.25 13.95
N ARG A 152 12.98 14.32 13.70
CA ARG A 152 14.00 14.70 14.69
C ARG A 152 14.07 13.83 15.94
N GLY A 153 13.36 12.70 15.95
CA GLY A 153 13.48 11.66 16.98
C GLY A 153 14.73 10.81 16.75
N MET A 154 15.03 9.98 17.73
CA MET A 154 16.07 8.96 17.60
C MET A 154 15.42 7.60 17.39
N GLU A 155 16.01 6.79 16.54
CA GLU A 155 15.52 5.45 16.21
C GLU A 155 16.65 4.42 16.32
N VAL A 156 16.26 3.21 16.70
CA VAL A 156 17.10 2.02 16.51
C VAL A 156 16.63 1.34 15.23
N ALA A 157 17.59 1.02 14.38
CA ALA A 157 17.38 0.16 13.22
C ALA A 157 17.98 -1.22 13.50
N LEU A 158 17.15 -2.25 13.44
CA LEU A 158 17.56 -3.65 13.37
C LEU A 158 17.62 -4.05 11.90
N THR A 159 18.78 -4.50 11.44
CA THR A 159 19.02 -4.79 10.03
C THR A 159 19.59 -6.20 9.87
N GLY A 160 18.85 -7.04 9.19
CA GLY A 160 19.29 -8.31 8.69
C GLY A 160 19.21 -8.30 7.16
N MET A 161 18.39 -9.15 6.59
CA MET A 161 17.99 -9.09 5.16
C MET A 161 16.96 -7.98 4.92
N SER A 162 16.16 -7.67 5.95
CA SER A 162 15.26 -6.51 5.98
C SER A 162 15.74 -5.46 6.98
N SER A 163 15.00 -4.36 7.12
CA SER A 163 15.24 -3.37 8.16
C SER A 163 13.96 -3.05 8.91
N THR A 164 14.02 -3.10 10.23
CA THR A 164 12.94 -2.70 11.11
C THR A 164 13.43 -1.62 12.06
N ARG A 165 12.69 -0.51 12.14
CA ARG A 165 13.03 0.64 12.97
C ARG A 165 11.99 0.85 14.06
N PHE A 166 12.45 1.33 15.20
CA PHE A 166 11.58 1.76 16.29
C PHE A 166 12.19 2.98 17.02
N PRO A 167 11.34 3.88 17.51
CA PRO A 167 11.79 5.09 18.19
C PRO A 167 12.41 4.75 19.55
N ILE A 168 13.39 5.53 19.96
CA ILE A 168 13.98 5.51 21.30
C ILE A 168 13.93 6.91 21.93
N GLY A 169 13.77 6.95 23.26
CA GLY A 169 13.76 8.19 24.04
C GLY A 169 15.12 8.51 24.61
N LEU A 170 15.39 9.81 24.81
CA LEU A 170 16.61 10.30 25.45
C LEU A 170 16.61 10.11 26.97
N THR A 171 15.41 9.97 27.56
CA THR A 171 15.19 10.01 29.02
C THR A 171 14.39 8.83 29.55
N THR A 172 14.10 7.82 28.73
CA THR A 172 13.26 6.65 29.07
C THR A 172 13.98 5.33 28.83
N PRO A 173 15.02 5.00 29.64
CA PRO A 173 15.81 3.77 29.47
C PRO A 173 14.97 2.49 29.48
N GLU A 174 14.00 2.38 30.40
CA GLU A 174 13.15 1.20 30.56
C GLU A 174 12.29 0.97 29.31
N GLU A 175 11.74 2.04 28.73
CA GLU A 175 10.99 1.95 27.48
C GLU A 175 11.89 1.54 26.30
N ASN A 176 13.12 2.05 26.24
CA ASN A 176 14.06 1.71 25.18
C ASN A 176 14.41 0.22 25.21
N ALA A 177 14.69 -0.33 26.39
CA ALA A 177 14.94 -1.76 26.60
C ALA A 177 13.73 -2.60 26.21
N SER A 178 12.52 -2.21 26.68
CA SER A 178 11.26 -2.89 26.35
C SER A 178 10.98 -2.89 24.85
N ARG A 179 11.28 -1.81 24.15
CA ARG A 179 11.11 -1.72 22.69
C ARG A 179 12.03 -2.66 21.93
N LEU A 180 13.30 -2.82 22.39
CA LEU A 180 14.23 -3.80 21.83
C LEU A 180 13.75 -5.23 22.10
N ALA A 181 13.37 -5.54 23.34
CA ALA A 181 12.87 -6.86 23.71
C ALA A 181 11.61 -7.28 22.91
N ASN A 182 10.76 -6.31 22.55
CA ASN A 182 9.58 -6.53 21.73
C ASN A 182 9.85 -6.49 20.21
N ALA A 183 11.08 -6.22 19.78
CA ALA A 183 11.41 -6.14 18.35
C ALA A 183 11.18 -7.47 17.59
N PRO A 184 11.48 -8.68 18.13
CA PRO A 184 11.17 -9.94 17.49
C PRO A 184 9.67 -10.05 17.16
N LYS A 185 8.80 -9.78 18.13
CA LYS A 185 7.34 -9.82 17.93
C LYS A 185 6.88 -8.85 16.83
N ARG A 186 7.46 -7.66 16.78
CA ARG A 186 7.15 -6.68 15.72
C ARG A 186 7.58 -7.16 14.33
N ILE A 187 8.70 -7.88 14.24
CA ILE A 187 9.16 -8.45 12.97
C ILE A 187 8.23 -9.59 12.55
N ASP A 188 7.76 -10.43 13.48
CA ASP A 188 6.75 -11.45 13.22
C ASP A 188 5.42 -10.85 12.73
N GLU A 189 4.92 -9.80 13.39
CA GLU A 189 3.71 -9.08 12.98
C GLU A 189 3.88 -8.47 11.57
N LYS A 190 5.06 -7.91 11.29
CA LYS A 190 5.40 -7.37 9.96
C LYS A 190 5.46 -8.46 8.89
N LEU A 191 6.01 -9.64 9.23
CA LEU A 191 6.02 -10.81 8.35
C LEU A 191 4.60 -11.28 8.05
N ALA A 192 3.74 -11.39 9.06
CA ALA A 192 2.34 -11.78 8.87
C ALA A 192 1.58 -10.80 7.96
N SER A 193 1.79 -9.49 8.18
CA SER A 193 1.20 -8.45 7.33
C SER A 193 1.72 -8.49 5.89
N ALA A 194 3.03 -8.70 5.71
CA ALA A 194 3.62 -8.81 4.37
C ALA A 194 3.16 -10.07 3.62
N ALA A 195 2.98 -11.18 4.32
CA ALA A 195 2.43 -12.41 3.75
C ALA A 195 0.97 -12.23 3.32
N ALA A 196 0.14 -11.61 4.15
CA ALA A 196 -1.24 -11.30 3.81
C ALA A 196 -1.36 -10.37 2.58
N GLU A 197 -0.45 -9.39 2.45
CA GLU A 197 -0.40 -8.53 1.26
C GLU A 197 0.02 -9.32 0.00
N LEU A 198 0.95 -10.24 0.10
CA LEU A 198 1.32 -11.13 -1.00
C LEU A 198 0.14 -12.01 -1.45
N ASP A 199 -0.61 -12.57 -0.49
CA ASP A 199 -1.81 -13.36 -0.78
C ASP A 199 -2.90 -12.50 -1.45
N ARG A 200 -3.07 -11.24 -1.01
CA ARG A 200 -3.98 -10.29 -1.64
C ARG A 200 -3.61 -10.02 -3.11
N LEU A 201 -2.32 -9.80 -3.39
CA LEU A 201 -1.84 -9.61 -4.76
C LEU A 201 -2.09 -10.84 -5.64
N HIS A 202 -1.90 -12.05 -5.11
CA HIS A 202 -2.23 -13.27 -5.83
C HIS A 202 -3.73 -13.43 -6.10
N GLN A 203 -4.58 -12.99 -5.17
CA GLN A 203 -6.02 -12.97 -5.39
C GLN A 203 -6.39 -11.95 -6.48
N GLU A 204 -5.79 -10.77 -6.48
CA GLU A 204 -6.01 -9.76 -7.51
C GLU A 204 -5.64 -10.24 -8.92
N VAL A 205 -4.58 -11.07 -9.03
CA VAL A 205 -4.26 -11.74 -10.31
C VAL A 205 -5.41 -12.66 -10.78
N LYS A 206 -6.03 -13.41 -9.87
CA LYS A 206 -7.17 -14.27 -10.22
C LYS A 206 -8.38 -13.45 -10.64
N ASP A 207 -8.68 -12.42 -9.85
CA ASP A 207 -9.83 -11.54 -10.13
C ASP A 207 -9.69 -10.83 -11.49
N CYS A 208 -8.48 -10.35 -11.82
CA CYS A 208 -8.19 -9.78 -13.13
C CYS A 208 -8.37 -10.80 -14.27
N LYS A 209 -7.88 -12.04 -14.09
CA LYS A 209 -8.07 -13.09 -15.09
C LYS A 209 -9.54 -13.43 -15.30
N GLU A 210 -10.27 -13.62 -14.21
CA GLU A 210 -11.71 -13.89 -14.26
C GLU A 210 -12.49 -12.72 -14.87
N GLY A 211 -12.05 -11.48 -14.62
CA GLY A 211 -12.61 -10.28 -15.24
C GLY A 211 -12.41 -10.25 -16.75
N LEU A 212 -11.20 -10.60 -17.21
CA LEU A 212 -10.86 -10.65 -18.63
C LEU A 212 -11.57 -11.77 -19.42
N GLU A 213 -11.97 -12.84 -18.74
CA GLU A 213 -12.74 -13.93 -19.37
C GLU A 213 -14.22 -13.59 -19.59
N LYS A 214 -14.73 -12.53 -18.95
CA LYS A 214 -16.13 -12.14 -19.09
C LYS A 214 -16.36 -11.41 -20.42
N PRO A 215 -17.26 -11.93 -21.28
CA PRO A 215 -17.61 -11.24 -22.53
C PRO A 215 -18.43 -9.98 -22.24
N PHE A 216 -18.50 -9.09 -23.22
CA PHE A 216 -19.43 -7.97 -23.14
C PHE A 216 -20.87 -8.46 -23.07
N ALA A 217 -21.59 -8.12 -22.00
CA ALA A 217 -22.89 -8.69 -21.69
C ALA A 217 -23.99 -8.41 -22.77
N LYS A 218 -23.81 -7.34 -23.56
CA LYS A 218 -24.74 -6.87 -24.58
C LYS A 218 -24.20 -7.01 -26.01
N GLU A 219 -23.29 -7.96 -26.25
CA GLU A 219 -22.67 -8.13 -27.58
C GLU A 219 -23.68 -8.51 -28.65
N GLU A 220 -24.76 -9.23 -28.29
CA GLU A 220 -25.85 -9.59 -29.20
C GLU A 220 -26.81 -8.43 -29.54
N GLU A 221 -26.83 -7.38 -28.71
CA GLU A 221 -27.64 -6.18 -28.91
C GLU A 221 -26.90 -5.12 -29.74
N TYR A 222 -25.58 -5.19 -29.81
CA TYR A 222 -24.70 -4.26 -30.56
C TYR A 222 -24.59 -4.68 -32.03
#